data_aae4e6cafaf095a63de92575b720f0d7
#
_entry.id   aae4e6cafaf095a63de92575b720f0d7
#
_cell.length_a   1.000
_cell.length_b   1.000
_cell.length_c   1.000
_cell.angle_alpha   90.00
_cell.angle_beta   90.00
_cell.angle_gamma   90.00
#
_symmetry.space_group_name_H-M   'P 1'
#
loop_
_entity.id
_entity.type
_entity.pdbx_description
1 polymer ?
#
loop_
_entity_poly.entity_id
_entity_poly.type
_entity_poly.pdbx_seq_one_letter_code
_entity_poly.pdbx_strand_id
1 'polypeptide(L)'
;VLNAQESIQFTMEQANAGETLYKLNCQACHGNRLTNGQFGTPLRGSFFRNIWKEKSLGELLQHTWEKMPPDNLMSLTREQVTNLVAFILSQNDFESGEIPMVSDPEQAANTPLSWE
;
A
#
# COMPACT_ATOMS: atom_id res chain seq x y z
N VAL A 1 2.86 -17.53 -23.46
CA VAL A 1 2.64 -16.91 -22.96
C VAL A 1 2.56 -16.67 -21.88
N LEU A 2 2.58 -16.10 -21.56
CA LEU A 2 2.70 -15.73 -20.59
C LEU A 2 1.78 -15.42 -19.81
N ASN A 3 1.63 -15.83 -18.92
CA ASN A 3 0.79 -15.58 -18.09
C ASN A 3 0.77 -14.39 -17.65
N ALA A 4 -0.07 -13.94 -17.66
CA ALA A 4 -0.32 -12.75 -17.38
C ALA A 4 -0.60 -12.52 -16.02
N GLN A 5 0.28 -12.64 -15.19
CA GLN A 5 0.12 -12.08 -13.89
C GLN A 5 0.13 -10.60 -14.04
N GLU A 6 -0.83 -9.93 -13.46
CA GLU A 6 -0.84 -8.50 -13.42
C GLU A 6 0.27 -8.00 -12.51
N SER A 7 0.94 -6.95 -12.93
CA SER A 7 1.99 -6.34 -12.12
C SER A 7 1.44 -5.17 -11.33
N ILE A 8 2.16 -4.80 -10.28
CA ILE A 8 1.84 -3.62 -9.49
C ILE A 8 2.03 -2.38 -10.36
N GLN A 9 1.00 -1.54 -10.41
CA GLN A 9 1.03 -0.30 -11.19
C GLN A 9 0.43 0.83 -10.38
N PHE A 10 1.07 1.98 -10.42
CA PHE A 10 0.56 3.20 -9.79
C PHE A 10 1.26 4.39 -10.42
N THR A 11 0.67 5.57 -10.26
CA THR A 11 1.28 6.80 -10.78
C THR A 11 2.04 7.52 -9.67
N MET A 12 2.95 8.39 -10.07
CA MET A 12 3.66 9.24 -9.12
C MET A 12 2.69 10.15 -8.38
N GLU A 13 1.65 10.63 -9.06
CA GLU A 13 0.64 11.46 -8.40
C GLU A 13 -0.05 10.73 -7.28
N GLN A 14 -0.36 9.45 -7.49
CA GLN A 14 -0.96 8.63 -6.44
C GLN A 14 -0.01 8.48 -5.25
N ALA A 15 1.25 8.18 -5.53
CA ALA A 15 2.22 7.99 -4.47
C ALA A 15 2.45 9.28 -3.69
N ASN A 16 2.50 10.43 -4.37
CA ASN A 16 2.68 11.72 -3.70
C ASN A 16 1.47 12.08 -2.84
N ALA A 17 0.27 11.85 -3.34
CA ALA A 17 -0.95 12.06 -2.55
C ALA A 17 -0.96 11.12 -1.34
N GLY A 18 -0.49 9.90 -1.54
CA GLY A 18 -0.41 8.93 -0.45
C GLY A 18 0.59 9.34 0.62
N GLU A 19 1.68 9.96 0.23
CA GLU A 19 2.65 10.45 1.21
C GLU A 19 2.03 11.48 2.14
N THR A 20 1.24 12.41 1.58
CA THR A 20 0.54 13.40 2.39
C THR A 20 -0.42 12.73 3.36
N LEU A 21 -1.18 11.75 2.87
CA LEU A 21 -2.13 11.01 3.71
C LEU A 21 -1.40 10.21 4.78
N TYR A 22 -0.25 9.65 4.45
CA TYR A 22 0.55 8.91 5.42
C TYR A 22 0.96 9.80 6.58
N LYS A 23 1.43 10.99 6.29
CA LYS A 23 1.87 11.92 7.33
C LYS A 23 0.73 12.32 8.24
N LEU A 24 -0.48 12.41 7.72
CA LEU A 24 -1.64 12.82 8.49
C LEU A 24 -2.27 11.68 9.29
N ASN A 25 -2.20 10.45 8.79
CA ASN A 25 -2.99 9.36 9.35
C ASN A 25 -2.20 8.17 9.88
N CYS A 26 -0.95 8.03 9.50
CA CYS A 26 -0.21 6.79 9.73
C CYS A 26 1.10 7.01 10.47
N GLN A 27 1.71 8.17 10.29
CA GLN A 27 3.06 8.42 10.76
C GLN A 27 3.17 8.35 12.27
N ALA A 28 2.13 8.74 13.00
CA ALA A 28 2.17 8.74 14.45
C ALA A 28 2.46 7.35 15.01
N CYS A 29 1.97 6.31 14.37
CA CYS A 29 2.18 4.93 14.81
C CYS A 29 3.32 4.25 14.08
N HIS A 30 3.44 4.48 12.78
CA HIS A 30 4.40 3.76 11.94
C HIS A 30 5.72 4.48 11.74
N GLY A 31 5.80 5.74 12.16
CA GLY A 31 7.04 6.51 12.07
C GLY A 31 7.20 7.27 10.78
N ASN A 32 8.03 8.31 10.80
CA ASN A 32 8.24 9.13 9.61
C ASN A 32 9.11 8.43 8.56
N ARG A 33 9.72 7.29 8.91
CA ARG A 33 10.50 6.48 7.98
C ARG A 33 9.85 5.13 7.71
N LEU A 34 8.59 4.96 8.10
CA LEU A 34 7.81 3.74 7.95
C LEU A 34 8.31 2.57 8.80
N THR A 35 9.50 2.66 9.37
CA THR A 35 10.09 1.58 10.16
C THR A 35 10.40 1.97 11.59
N ASN A 36 10.24 3.25 11.93
CA ASN A 36 10.69 3.76 13.22
C ASN A 36 9.55 4.18 14.13
N GLY A 37 8.37 3.61 13.94
CA GLY A 37 7.24 3.90 14.81
C GLY A 37 7.31 3.11 16.10
N GLN A 38 6.66 3.64 17.15
CA GLN A 38 6.64 2.97 18.45
C GLN A 38 5.50 1.98 18.55
N PHE A 39 4.42 2.20 17.81
CA PHE A 39 3.21 1.41 18.00
C PHE A 39 2.80 0.62 16.77
N GLY A 40 3.24 1.01 15.58
CA GLY A 40 2.89 0.31 14.36
C GLY A 40 4.02 -0.57 13.89
N THR A 41 3.68 -1.62 13.14
CA THR A 41 4.69 -2.49 12.55
C THR A 41 5.41 -1.77 11.42
N PRO A 42 6.62 -2.21 11.09
CA PRO A 42 7.33 -1.64 9.94
C PRO A 42 6.53 -1.83 8.65
N LEU A 43 6.43 -0.76 7.87
CA LEU A 43 5.76 -0.77 6.57
C LEU A 43 6.76 -0.73 5.42
N ARG A 44 8.01 -1.11 5.70
CA ARG A 44 9.07 -1.07 4.71
C ARG A 44 10.09 -2.14 5.07
N GLY A 45 10.71 -2.71 4.05
CA GLY A 45 11.81 -3.65 4.26
C GLY A 45 11.34 -5.07 4.43
N SER A 46 12.22 -5.91 5.00
CA SER A 46 11.99 -7.34 5.02
C SER A 46 10.79 -7.75 5.86
N PHE A 47 10.53 -7.03 6.97
CA PHE A 47 9.37 -7.35 7.79
C PHE A 47 8.08 -7.22 6.98
N PHE A 48 7.93 -6.09 6.30
CA PHE A 48 6.75 -5.82 5.50
C PHE A 48 6.63 -6.84 4.35
N ARG A 49 7.73 -7.10 3.66
CA ARG A 49 7.71 -8.05 2.54
C ARG A 49 7.36 -9.45 3.00
N ASN A 50 7.87 -9.88 4.14
CA ASN A 50 7.59 -11.23 4.62
C ASN A 50 6.13 -11.42 4.96
N ILE A 51 5.46 -10.37 5.45
CA ILE A 51 4.04 -10.47 5.75
C ILE A 51 3.22 -10.53 4.46
N TRP A 52 3.59 -9.75 3.44
CA TRP A 52 2.73 -9.54 2.28
C TRP A 52 3.14 -10.31 1.03
N LYS A 53 4.31 -10.94 1.00
CA LYS A 53 4.86 -11.50 -0.24
C LYS A 53 4.03 -12.62 -0.86
N GLU A 54 3.15 -13.24 -0.09
CA GLU A 54 2.29 -14.30 -0.63
C GLU A 54 0.85 -13.86 -0.74
N LYS A 55 0.62 -12.56 -0.65
CA LYS A 55 -0.72 -12.01 -0.71
C LYS A 55 -0.86 -11.14 -1.95
N SER A 56 -2.08 -10.72 -2.22
CA SER A 56 -2.37 -9.90 -3.40
C SER A 56 -2.44 -8.44 -3.02
N LEU A 57 -2.34 -7.58 -4.04
CA LEU A 57 -2.59 -6.15 -3.87
C LEU A 57 -3.99 -5.92 -3.33
N GLY A 58 -4.96 -6.71 -3.80
CA GLY A 58 -6.33 -6.57 -3.31
C GLY A 58 -6.44 -6.81 -1.81
N GLU A 59 -5.69 -7.79 -1.29
CA GLU A 59 -5.69 -8.05 0.15
C GLU A 59 -5.08 -6.88 0.91
N LEU A 60 -4.01 -6.27 0.39
CA LEU A 60 -3.39 -5.12 1.04
C LEU A 60 -4.32 -3.92 1.03
N LEU A 61 -4.98 -3.66 -0.09
CA LEU A 61 -5.96 -2.57 -0.18
C LEU A 61 -7.09 -2.78 0.81
N GLN A 62 -7.62 -4.00 0.87
CA GLN A 62 -8.75 -4.30 1.75
C GLN A 62 -8.33 -4.17 3.22
N HIS A 63 -7.17 -4.70 3.59
CA HIS A 63 -6.67 -4.62 4.95
C HIS A 63 -6.49 -3.16 5.37
N THR A 64 -5.88 -2.36 4.51
CA THR A 64 -5.63 -0.95 4.83
C THR A 64 -6.94 -0.20 5.00
N TRP A 65 -7.92 -0.48 4.15
CA TRP A 65 -9.22 0.19 4.21
C TRP A 65 -9.99 -0.18 5.48
N GLU A 66 -9.97 -1.46 5.86
CA GLU A 66 -10.77 -1.93 7.00
C GLU A 66 -10.11 -1.71 8.35
N LYS A 67 -8.78 -1.75 8.41
CA LYS A 67 -8.08 -1.81 9.69
C LYS A 67 -7.29 -0.56 10.04
N MET A 68 -7.09 0.34 9.11
CA MET A 68 -6.23 1.50 9.32
C MET A 68 -6.95 2.80 9.01
N PRO A 69 -6.76 3.83 9.83
CA PRO A 69 -6.06 3.79 11.13
C PRO A 69 -6.95 3.14 12.19
N PRO A 70 -6.36 2.41 13.13
CA PRO A 70 -7.17 1.61 14.07
C PRO A 70 -8.00 2.44 15.05
N ASP A 71 -7.62 3.69 15.27
CA ASP A 71 -8.39 4.57 16.15
C ASP A 71 -9.52 5.27 15.41
N ASN A 72 -9.65 5.06 14.10
CA ASN A 72 -10.73 5.66 13.32
C ASN A 72 -10.97 4.79 12.09
N LEU A 73 -11.51 3.59 12.33
CA LEU A 73 -11.65 2.58 11.28
C LEU A 73 -12.54 3.08 10.16
N MET A 74 -12.13 2.73 8.94
CA MET A 74 -12.89 3.02 7.71
C MET A 74 -13.15 4.51 7.52
N SER A 75 -12.27 5.36 8.05
CA SER A 75 -12.40 6.80 7.89
C SER A 75 -11.87 7.30 6.55
N LEU A 76 -11.11 6.49 5.85
CA LEU A 76 -10.52 6.87 4.57
C LEU A 76 -11.35 6.31 3.43
N THR A 77 -11.44 7.06 2.34
CA THR A 77 -12.11 6.58 1.14
C THR A 77 -11.24 5.53 0.46
N ARG A 78 -11.83 4.76 -0.44
CA ARG A 78 -11.05 3.77 -1.20
C ARG A 78 -9.98 4.43 -2.04
N GLU A 79 -10.26 5.61 -2.60
CA GLU A 79 -9.24 6.32 -3.36
C GLU A 79 -8.08 6.77 -2.47
N GLN A 80 -8.39 7.26 -1.27
CA GLN A 80 -7.34 7.65 -0.32
C GLN A 80 -6.49 6.46 0.08
N VAL A 81 -7.12 5.31 0.33
CA VAL A 81 -6.40 4.08 0.64
C VAL A 81 -5.51 3.67 -0.53
N THR A 82 -6.01 3.78 -1.75
CA THR A 82 -5.22 3.44 -2.93
C THR A 82 -3.97 4.30 -3.02
N ASN A 83 -4.12 5.60 -2.78
CA ASN A 83 -2.97 6.51 -2.80
C ASN A 83 -1.98 6.17 -1.68
N LEU A 84 -2.49 5.83 -0.49
CA LEU A 84 -1.63 5.41 0.61
C LEU A 84 -0.84 4.17 0.26
N VAL A 85 -1.50 3.17 -0.29
CA VAL A 85 -0.84 1.91 -0.66
C VAL A 85 0.19 2.16 -1.75
N ALA A 86 -0.13 3.05 -2.71
CA ALA A 86 0.83 3.41 -3.75
C ALA A 86 2.09 4.02 -3.12
N PHE A 87 1.92 4.89 -2.15
CA PHE A 87 3.08 5.47 -1.46
C PHE A 87 3.88 4.39 -0.74
N ILE A 88 3.20 3.52 0.03
CA ILE A 88 3.90 2.47 0.78
C ILE A 88 4.68 1.56 -0.18
N LEU A 89 4.08 1.18 -1.28
CA LEU A 89 4.75 0.30 -2.24
C LEU A 89 5.90 1.03 -2.94
N SER A 90 5.79 2.34 -3.15
CA SER A 90 6.91 3.10 -3.70
C SER A 90 8.11 3.10 -2.76
N GLN A 91 7.88 2.93 -1.46
CA GLN A 91 8.94 2.83 -0.47
C GLN A 91 9.44 1.40 -0.31
N ASN A 92 8.89 0.47 -1.07
CA ASN A 92 9.24 -0.95 -1.02
C ASN A 92 9.66 -1.46 -2.41
N ASP A 93 10.40 -0.62 -3.14
CA ASP A 93 11.06 -1.00 -4.40
C ASP A 93 10.14 -1.18 -5.59
N PHE A 94 8.90 -0.72 -5.52
CA PHE A 94 8.04 -0.64 -6.70
C PHE A 94 8.13 0.76 -7.30
N GLU A 95 8.15 0.83 -8.62
CA GLU A 95 8.32 2.09 -9.33
C GLU A 95 7.00 2.56 -9.91
N SER A 96 6.81 3.88 -9.90
CA SER A 96 5.63 4.47 -10.51
C SER A 96 5.72 4.39 -12.04
N GLY A 97 4.57 4.44 -12.67
CA GLY A 97 4.46 4.46 -14.12
C GLY A 97 3.31 5.35 -14.53
N GLU A 98 2.70 5.02 -15.65
CA GLU A 98 1.66 5.86 -16.21
C GLU A 98 0.25 5.31 -16.01
N ILE A 99 0.14 4.11 -15.47
CA ILE A 99 -1.15 3.47 -15.25
C ILE A 99 -1.48 3.55 -13.77
N PRO A 100 -2.63 4.13 -13.42
CA PRO A 100 -2.99 4.27 -12.01
C PRO A 100 -3.34 2.93 -11.38
N MET A 101 -3.10 2.84 -10.08
CA MET A 101 -3.54 1.69 -9.29
C MET A 101 -5.05 1.73 -9.19
N VAL A 102 -5.68 0.55 -9.28
CA VAL A 102 -7.12 0.43 -9.13
C VAL A 102 -7.50 0.54 -7.66
N SER A 103 -8.70 1.08 -7.41
CA SER A 103 -9.17 1.28 -6.04
C SER A 103 -10.00 0.10 -5.52
N ASP A 104 -10.56 -0.71 -6.41
CA ASP A 104 -11.40 -1.83 -6.01
C ASP A 104 -10.54 -3.03 -5.69
N PRO A 105 -10.55 -3.53 -4.44
CA PRO A 105 -9.73 -4.68 -4.08
C PRO A 105 -10.02 -5.91 -4.93
N GLU A 106 -11.24 -6.07 -5.43
CA GLU A 106 -11.56 -7.23 -6.27
C GLU A 106 -10.85 -7.17 -7.60
N GLN A 107 -10.63 -5.98 -8.14
CA GLN A 107 -9.90 -5.84 -9.41
C GLN A 107 -8.41 -6.12 -9.23
N ALA A 108 -7.93 -6.12 -8.01
CA ALA A 108 -6.52 -6.39 -7.70
C ALA A 108 -6.35 -7.73 -6.99
N ALA A 109 -7.37 -8.57 -6.98
CA ALA A 109 -7.33 -9.83 -6.24
C ALA A 109 -6.29 -10.79 -6.79
N ASN A 110 -5.97 -10.66 -8.08
CA ASN A 110 -4.99 -11.54 -8.73
C ASN A 110 -3.67 -10.84 -9.04
N THR A 111 -3.46 -9.67 -8.45
CA THR A 111 -2.20 -8.95 -8.62
C THR A 111 -1.30 -9.30 -7.44
N PRO A 112 -0.25 -10.09 -7.65
CA PRO A 112 0.57 -10.54 -6.53
C PRO A 112 1.49 -9.44 -6.03
N LEU A 113 1.77 -9.47 -4.73
CA LEU A 113 2.81 -8.64 -4.15
C LEU A 113 4.12 -9.41 -4.23
N SER A 114 4.83 -9.21 -5.31
CA SER A 114 6.04 -9.97 -5.59
C SER A 114 7.23 -9.03 -5.71
N TRP A 115 8.31 -9.37 -5.01
CA TRP A 115 9.53 -8.59 -5.00
C TRP A 115 10.66 -9.30 -5.73
N GLU A 116 10.35 -9.86 -6.86
CA GLU A 116 11.39 -10.56 -7.60
C GLU A 116 12.05 -9.73 -8.68
#